data_7156032a2c0402d6d0103b699c8bf902
#
_entry.id   7156032a2c0402d6d0103b699c8bf902
#
_cell.length_a   1.000
_cell.length_b   1.000
_cell.length_c   1.000
_cell.angle_alpha   90.00
_cell.angle_beta   90.00
_cell.angle_gamma   90.00
#
_symmetry.space_group_name_H-M   'P 1'
#
loop_
_entity.id
_entity.type
_entity.pdbx_description
1 polymer ?
#
loop_
_entity_poly.entity_id
_entity_poly.type
_entity_poly.pdbx_seq_one_letter_code
_entity_poly.pdbx_strand_id
1 'polypeptide(L)'
;LSLCHSGVHVITVQRILDFFNNDVMPIVYDRGSLGASGDLAPLANLFLPLIGVGDVYYKGKKREAISVLDEFGWEPVRLMSKEGLALLNGTQFMSANGVFALLKARRLSKKADMIAALSLEAFDGRIDPFMECIQQIRPHPGQIETGEIFRRLLHGSELIARTKEHVQLSLIHISEPTRPY
;
A
#
# COMPACT_ATOMS: atom_id res chain seq x y z
N LEU A 1 4.01 -18.22 -12.99
CA LEU A 1 5.16 -18.94 -13.59
C LEU A 1 5.77 -19.95 -12.61
N SER A 2 6.02 -19.59 -11.34
CA SER A 2 6.64 -20.45 -10.34
C SER A 2 5.93 -21.79 -10.10
N LEU A 3 4.62 -21.87 -10.36
CA LEU A 3 3.83 -23.09 -10.24
C LEU A 3 3.86 -23.98 -11.48
N CYS A 4 4.59 -23.57 -12.53
CA CYS A 4 4.77 -24.30 -13.79
C CYS A 4 3.48 -24.64 -14.57
N HIS A 5 2.40 -23.88 -14.34
CA HIS A 5 1.15 -24.07 -15.09
C HIS A 5 1.14 -23.36 -16.44
N SER A 6 2.03 -22.39 -16.65
CA SER A 6 2.21 -21.67 -17.90
C SER A 6 3.54 -22.03 -18.54
N GLY A 7 3.52 -22.42 -19.82
CA GLY A 7 4.73 -22.70 -20.58
C GLY A 7 5.50 -21.42 -20.89
N VAL A 8 6.68 -21.26 -20.34
CA VAL A 8 7.60 -20.14 -20.57
C VAL A 8 9.01 -20.68 -20.66
N HIS A 9 9.81 -20.13 -21.54
CA HIS A 9 11.24 -20.48 -21.62
C HIS A 9 11.98 -20.01 -20.36
N VAL A 10 12.98 -20.77 -19.96
CA VAL A 10 13.82 -20.45 -18.80
C VAL A 10 14.48 -19.07 -18.94
N ILE A 11 14.93 -18.73 -20.16
CA ILE A 11 15.55 -17.42 -20.41
C ILE A 11 14.62 -16.24 -20.14
N THR A 12 13.33 -16.38 -20.41
CA THR A 12 12.34 -15.34 -20.12
C THR A 12 12.22 -15.10 -18.63
N VAL A 13 12.15 -16.18 -17.84
CA VAL A 13 12.11 -16.08 -16.37
C VAL A 13 13.43 -15.54 -15.83
N GLN A 14 14.57 -16.03 -16.36
CA GLN A 14 15.86 -15.56 -15.94
C GLN A 14 16.02 -14.05 -16.19
N ARG A 15 15.60 -13.54 -17.36
CA ARG A 15 15.67 -12.11 -17.64
C ARG A 15 14.81 -11.27 -16.70
N ILE A 16 13.64 -11.76 -16.26
CA ILE A 16 12.83 -11.10 -15.22
C ILE A 16 13.62 -11.00 -13.91
N LEU A 17 14.29 -12.08 -13.51
CA LEU A 17 15.13 -12.09 -12.32
C LEU A 17 16.34 -11.19 -12.48
N ASP A 18 16.96 -11.15 -13.65
CA ASP A 18 18.09 -10.27 -13.95
C ASP A 18 17.69 -8.80 -13.81
N PHE A 19 16.52 -8.42 -14.33
CA PHE A 19 15.99 -7.07 -14.17
C PHE A 19 15.78 -6.71 -12.71
N PHE A 20 15.14 -7.61 -11.96
CA PHE A 20 14.88 -7.41 -10.53
C PHE A 20 16.18 -7.30 -9.72
N ASN A 21 17.14 -8.20 -9.95
CA ASN A 21 18.39 -8.24 -9.20
C ASN A 21 19.34 -7.08 -9.51
N ASN A 22 19.18 -6.41 -10.65
CA ASN A 22 20.01 -5.28 -11.06
C ASN A 22 19.26 -3.93 -11.00
N ASP A 23 18.11 -3.88 -10.31
CA ASP A 23 17.30 -2.67 -10.18
C ASP A 23 16.92 -2.02 -11.52
N VAL A 24 16.75 -2.82 -12.57
CA VAL A 24 16.23 -2.38 -13.85
C VAL A 24 14.71 -2.41 -13.79
N MET A 25 14.09 -1.27 -13.55
CA MET A 25 12.65 -1.18 -13.33
C MET A 25 11.90 -0.75 -14.59
N PRO A 26 11.10 -1.62 -15.21
CA PRO A 26 10.22 -1.24 -16.31
C PRO A 26 9.27 -0.11 -15.92
N ILE A 27 9.04 0.82 -16.84
CA ILE A 27 8.07 1.89 -16.61
C ILE A 27 6.67 1.39 -16.93
N VAL A 28 5.84 1.33 -15.90
CA VAL A 28 4.43 0.94 -15.99
C VAL A 28 3.57 2.16 -15.70
N TYR A 29 2.66 2.48 -16.63
CA TYR A 29 1.75 3.60 -16.45
C TYR A 29 0.60 3.23 -15.51
N ASP A 30 0.18 4.19 -14.70
CA ASP A 30 -0.89 4.03 -13.71
C ASP A 30 -2.30 3.99 -14.32
N ARG A 31 -2.42 4.32 -15.60
CA ARG A 31 -3.67 4.32 -16.37
C ARG A 31 -3.56 3.38 -17.56
N GLY A 32 -4.72 2.88 -18.01
CA GLY A 32 -4.81 1.99 -19.18
C GLY A 32 -5.20 0.57 -18.85
N SER A 33 -5.33 0.17 -17.59
CA SER A 33 -5.94 -1.11 -17.22
C SER A 33 -7.46 -1.01 -17.38
N LEU A 34 -8.05 -1.99 -18.06
CA LEU A 34 -9.51 -2.13 -18.18
C LEU A 34 -10.05 -3.20 -17.22
N GLY A 35 -9.21 -4.13 -16.76
CA GLY A 35 -9.54 -5.18 -15.80
C GLY A 35 -10.43 -6.32 -16.35
N ALA A 36 -10.69 -6.37 -17.67
CA ALA A 36 -11.57 -7.39 -18.28
C ALA A 36 -10.73 -8.62 -18.57
N SER A 37 -9.83 -9.07 -18.71
CA SER A 37 -8.99 -10.28 -18.93
C SER A 37 -7.65 -10.19 -18.19
N GLY A 38 -7.65 -9.48 -17.08
CA GLY A 38 -6.45 -9.11 -16.35
C GLY A 38 -5.97 -7.70 -16.72
N ASP A 39 -4.79 -7.35 -16.24
CA ASP A 39 -4.21 -6.02 -16.40
C ASP A 39 -3.31 -5.93 -17.64
N LEU A 40 -3.86 -6.19 -18.81
CA LEU A 40 -3.10 -6.44 -20.05
C LEU A 40 -2.14 -5.30 -20.43
N ALA A 41 -2.61 -4.05 -20.47
CA ALA A 41 -1.76 -2.92 -20.86
C ALA A 41 -0.65 -2.60 -19.83
N PRO A 42 -0.92 -2.54 -18.52
CA PRO A 42 0.14 -2.41 -17.52
C PRO A 42 1.16 -3.54 -17.56
N LEU A 43 0.71 -4.79 -17.72
CA LEU A 43 1.62 -5.93 -17.80
C LEU A 43 2.40 -5.95 -19.12
N ALA A 44 1.83 -5.45 -20.22
CA ALA A 44 2.60 -5.23 -21.44
C ALA A 44 3.76 -4.26 -21.19
N ASN A 45 3.50 -3.11 -20.59
CA ASN A 45 4.55 -2.15 -20.23
C ASN A 45 5.61 -2.76 -19.30
N LEU A 46 5.20 -3.63 -18.38
CA LEU A 46 6.13 -4.33 -17.47
C LEU A 46 7.09 -5.26 -18.23
N PHE A 47 6.63 -5.93 -19.28
CA PHE A 47 7.39 -6.98 -19.94
C PHE A 47 7.96 -6.61 -21.32
N LEU A 48 7.52 -5.50 -21.94
CA LEU A 48 8.12 -4.99 -23.19
C LEU A 48 9.62 -4.78 -23.10
N PRO A 49 10.21 -4.30 -21.98
CA PRO A 49 11.65 -4.17 -21.84
C PRO A 49 12.44 -5.47 -21.98
N LEU A 50 11.84 -6.63 -21.71
CA LEU A 50 12.53 -7.92 -21.92
C LEU A 50 12.88 -8.17 -23.38
N ILE A 51 12.08 -7.64 -24.29
CA ILE A 51 12.28 -7.74 -25.75
C ILE A 51 12.96 -6.49 -26.34
N GLY A 52 13.51 -5.62 -25.48
CA GLY A 52 14.20 -4.40 -25.91
C GLY A 52 13.33 -3.22 -26.28
N VAL A 53 12.01 -3.28 -25.99
CA VAL A 53 11.04 -2.23 -26.36
C VAL A 53 10.58 -1.48 -25.09
N GLY A 54 10.30 -0.19 -25.24
CA GLY A 54 9.83 0.66 -24.14
C GLY A 54 10.96 1.20 -23.28
N ASP A 55 10.58 1.71 -22.11
CA ASP A 55 11.47 2.43 -21.23
C ASP A 55 11.65 1.73 -19.88
N VAL A 56 12.79 1.92 -19.28
CA VAL A 56 13.10 1.47 -17.92
C VAL A 56 13.64 2.63 -17.09
N TYR A 57 13.48 2.52 -15.79
CA TYR A 57 14.15 3.37 -14.82
C TYR A 57 15.40 2.62 -14.33
N TYR A 58 16.57 3.16 -14.59
CA TYR A 58 17.84 2.55 -14.21
C TYR A 58 18.85 3.62 -13.78
N LYS A 59 19.53 3.39 -12.67
CA LYS A 59 20.49 4.35 -12.05
C LYS A 59 19.90 5.76 -11.88
N GLY A 60 18.63 5.83 -11.44
CA GLY A 60 17.96 7.09 -11.20
C GLY A 60 17.51 7.86 -12.45
N LYS A 61 17.56 7.24 -13.64
CA LYS A 61 17.20 7.89 -14.90
C LYS A 61 16.27 7.00 -15.73
N LYS A 62 15.38 7.66 -16.46
CA LYS A 62 14.59 7.02 -17.50
C LYS A 62 15.49 6.78 -18.72
N ARG A 63 15.50 5.56 -19.25
CA ARG A 63 16.30 5.14 -20.39
C ARG A 63 15.50 4.19 -21.29
N GLU A 64 15.83 4.14 -22.56
CA GLU A 64 15.32 3.12 -23.46
C GLU A 64 15.80 1.73 -23.03
N ALA A 65 14.90 0.75 -23.03
CA ALA A 65 15.20 -0.60 -22.59
C ALA A 65 16.38 -1.21 -23.33
N ILE A 66 16.41 -1.06 -24.66
CA ILE A 66 17.50 -1.61 -25.49
C ILE A 66 18.87 -1.10 -25.03
N SER A 67 18.99 0.19 -24.70
CA SER A 67 20.26 0.78 -24.26
C SER A 67 20.78 0.20 -22.95
N VAL A 68 19.86 -0.24 -22.08
CA VAL A 68 20.21 -0.88 -20.80
C VAL A 68 20.54 -2.36 -21.02
N LEU A 69 19.83 -3.04 -21.90
CA LEU A 69 20.18 -4.41 -22.30
C LEU A 69 21.59 -4.48 -22.88
N ASP A 70 21.93 -3.55 -23.79
CA ASP A 70 23.27 -3.47 -24.40
C ASP A 70 24.36 -3.20 -23.35
N GLU A 71 24.10 -2.34 -22.35
CA GLU A 71 25.06 -2.07 -21.26
C GLU A 71 25.39 -3.33 -20.44
N PHE A 72 24.42 -4.24 -20.27
CA PHE A 72 24.62 -5.52 -19.59
C PHE A 72 25.10 -6.66 -20.52
N GLY A 73 25.15 -6.43 -21.81
CA GLY A 73 25.39 -7.49 -22.79
C GLY A 73 24.24 -8.50 -22.86
N TRP A 74 23.04 -8.07 -22.56
CA TRP A 74 21.85 -8.92 -22.61
C TRP A 74 21.13 -8.79 -23.95
N GLU A 75 21.06 -9.87 -24.68
CA GLU A 75 20.23 -9.90 -25.88
C GLU A 75 18.75 -9.79 -25.53
N PRO A 76 17.95 -9.04 -26.33
CA PRO A 76 16.49 -9.05 -26.20
C PRO A 76 15.91 -10.47 -26.25
N VAL A 77 15.00 -10.77 -25.33
CA VAL A 77 14.35 -12.08 -25.28
C VAL A 77 13.46 -12.27 -26.51
N ARG A 78 13.64 -13.36 -27.20
CA ARG A 78 12.75 -13.76 -28.29
C ARG A 78 11.62 -14.61 -27.75
N LEU A 79 10.42 -14.04 -27.61
CA LEU A 79 9.26 -14.74 -27.08
C LEU A 79 8.81 -15.84 -28.06
N MET A 80 8.57 -17.02 -27.50
CA MET A 80 8.02 -18.15 -28.23
C MET A 80 6.49 -18.18 -28.13
N SER A 81 5.87 -19.14 -28.80
CA SER A 81 4.41 -19.31 -28.79
C SER A 81 3.85 -19.31 -27.36
N LYS A 82 2.79 -18.54 -27.10
CA LYS A 82 2.11 -18.34 -25.83
C LYS A 82 2.87 -17.59 -24.73
N GLU A 83 4.15 -17.31 -24.85
CA GLU A 83 4.90 -16.61 -23.81
C GLU A 83 4.37 -15.18 -23.57
N GLY A 84 4.03 -14.47 -24.64
CA GLY A 84 3.39 -13.17 -24.53
C GLY A 84 2.12 -13.24 -23.69
N LEU A 85 1.24 -14.18 -23.97
CA LEU A 85 0.01 -14.37 -23.20
C LEU A 85 0.29 -14.76 -21.73
N ALA A 86 1.29 -15.60 -21.50
CA ALA A 86 1.68 -15.99 -20.15
C ALA A 86 2.20 -14.81 -19.29
N LEU A 87 2.79 -13.81 -19.93
CA LEU A 87 3.28 -12.60 -19.28
C LEU A 87 2.16 -11.56 -19.06
N LEU A 88 1.23 -11.41 -20.00
CA LEU A 88 0.24 -10.34 -19.99
C LEU A 88 -1.03 -10.68 -19.19
N ASN A 89 -1.40 -11.96 -19.14
CA ASN A 89 -2.72 -12.36 -18.64
C ASN A 89 -2.66 -12.66 -17.14
N GLY A 90 -2.80 -11.61 -16.34
CA GLY A 90 -2.77 -11.72 -14.89
C GLY A 90 -3.27 -10.48 -14.18
N THR A 91 -3.28 -10.53 -12.87
CA THR A 91 -3.80 -9.48 -11.97
C THR A 91 -2.70 -8.83 -11.12
N GLN A 92 -1.45 -8.94 -11.55
CA GLN A 92 -0.29 -8.48 -10.76
C GLN A 92 -0.30 -6.96 -10.54
N PHE A 93 -0.72 -6.19 -11.52
CA PHE A 93 -0.84 -4.73 -11.38
C PHE A 93 -1.88 -4.35 -10.32
N MET A 94 -3.07 -4.95 -10.37
CA MET A 94 -4.11 -4.74 -9.35
C MET A 94 -3.65 -5.19 -7.97
N SER A 95 -3.00 -6.35 -7.88
CA SER A 95 -2.45 -6.86 -6.62
C SER A 95 -1.38 -5.95 -6.04
N ALA A 96 -0.48 -5.41 -6.87
CA ALA A 96 0.56 -4.47 -6.44
C ALA A 96 -0.06 -3.18 -5.89
N ASN A 97 -1.05 -2.61 -6.58
CA ASN A 97 -1.80 -1.45 -6.09
C ASN A 97 -2.55 -1.75 -4.79
N GLY A 98 -3.15 -2.94 -4.67
CA GLY A 98 -3.81 -3.40 -3.45
C GLY A 98 -2.85 -3.49 -2.27
N VAL A 99 -1.67 -4.07 -2.45
CA VAL A 99 -0.62 -4.13 -1.42
C VAL A 99 -0.17 -2.72 -1.02
N PHE A 100 0.09 -1.84 -1.99
CA PHE A 100 0.48 -0.46 -1.72
C PHE A 100 -0.59 0.28 -0.91
N ALA A 101 -1.86 0.18 -1.32
CA ALA A 101 -2.98 0.80 -0.63
C ALA A 101 -3.13 0.27 0.81
N LEU A 102 -3.00 -1.05 1.01
CA LEU A 102 -3.08 -1.68 2.33
C LEU A 102 -1.96 -1.21 3.26
N LEU A 103 -0.72 -1.15 2.77
CA LEU A 103 0.41 -0.67 3.55
C LEU A 103 0.25 0.80 3.93
N LYS A 104 -0.27 1.62 3.01
CA LYS A 104 -0.57 3.04 3.28
C LYS A 104 -1.70 3.18 4.30
N ALA A 105 -2.77 2.41 4.17
CA ALA A 105 -3.89 2.41 5.10
C ALA A 105 -3.43 2.03 6.53
N ARG A 106 -2.62 0.99 6.67
CA ARG A 106 -2.05 0.60 7.98
C ARG A 106 -1.21 1.70 8.61
N ARG A 107 -0.39 2.42 7.82
CA ARG A 107 0.39 3.55 8.32
C ARG A 107 -0.51 4.72 8.75
N LEU A 108 -1.56 4.98 7.99
CA LEU A 108 -2.53 6.04 8.30
C LEU A 108 -3.32 5.71 9.56
N SER A 109 -3.77 4.47 9.75
CA SER A 109 -4.47 4.03 10.96
C SER A 109 -3.63 4.28 12.21
N LYS A 110 -2.35 3.86 12.22
CA LYS A 110 -1.46 4.13 13.35
C LYS A 110 -1.27 5.62 13.64
N LYS A 111 -1.16 6.44 12.60
CA LYS A 111 -1.07 7.90 12.76
C LYS A 111 -2.37 8.50 13.29
N ALA A 112 -3.51 7.99 12.84
CA ALA A 112 -4.81 8.43 13.32
C ALA A 112 -4.97 8.19 14.82
N ASP A 113 -4.60 7.01 15.32
CA ASP A 113 -4.62 6.70 16.75
C ASP A 113 -3.72 7.65 17.56
N MET A 114 -2.52 7.94 17.08
CA MET A 114 -1.61 8.89 17.74
C MET A 114 -2.16 10.31 17.77
N ILE A 115 -2.69 10.79 16.64
CA ILE A 115 -3.28 12.13 16.55
C ILE A 115 -4.53 12.24 17.41
N ALA A 116 -5.36 11.20 17.42
CA ALA A 116 -6.57 11.18 18.22
C ALA A 116 -6.25 11.15 19.74
N ALA A 117 -5.25 10.39 20.16
CA ALA A 117 -4.80 10.38 21.55
C ALA A 117 -4.28 11.76 21.99
N LEU A 118 -3.43 12.39 21.14
CA LEU A 118 -2.95 13.75 21.39
C LEU A 118 -4.09 14.78 21.44
N SER A 119 -5.07 14.65 20.55
CA SER A 119 -6.24 15.53 20.53
C SER A 119 -7.10 15.34 21.78
N LEU A 120 -7.28 14.09 22.23
CA LEU A 120 -8.02 13.78 23.45
C LEU A 120 -7.35 14.43 24.66
N GLU A 121 -6.03 14.35 24.78
CA GLU A 121 -5.26 14.96 25.83
C GLU A 121 -5.36 16.49 25.80
N ALA A 122 -5.15 17.11 24.63
CA ALA A 122 -5.22 18.56 24.46
C ALA A 122 -6.64 19.12 24.69
N PHE A 123 -7.67 18.32 24.39
CA PHE A 123 -9.08 18.68 24.60
C PHE A 123 -9.55 18.47 26.05
N ASP A 124 -8.67 18.05 26.96
CA ASP A 124 -9.00 17.69 28.32
C ASP A 124 -10.01 16.52 28.42
N GLY A 125 -9.92 15.59 27.46
CA GLY A 125 -10.85 14.47 27.35
C GLY A 125 -10.66 13.41 28.43
N ARG A 126 -11.60 12.48 28.50
CA ARG A 126 -11.62 11.37 29.45
C ARG A 126 -11.14 10.07 28.82
N ILE A 127 -10.37 9.31 29.59
CA ILE A 127 -9.86 8.00 29.18
C ILE A 127 -10.89 6.87 29.40
N ASP A 128 -11.91 7.12 30.20
CA ASP A 128 -12.89 6.10 30.62
C ASP A 128 -13.51 5.31 29.43
N PRO A 129 -13.87 5.92 28.28
CA PRO A 129 -14.41 5.19 27.14
C PRO A 129 -13.47 4.12 26.57
N PHE A 130 -12.16 4.26 26.82
CA PHE A 130 -11.13 3.34 26.35
C PHE A 130 -10.77 2.24 27.37
N MET A 131 -11.46 2.18 28.51
CA MET A 131 -11.23 1.14 29.52
C MET A 131 -11.56 -0.25 28.94
N GLU A 132 -10.78 -1.25 29.34
CA GLU A 132 -10.90 -2.61 28.83
C GLU A 132 -12.31 -3.19 29.05
N CYS A 133 -12.89 -3.01 30.23
CA CYS A 133 -14.23 -3.51 30.56
C CYS A 133 -15.30 -2.96 29.59
N ILE A 134 -15.16 -1.72 29.13
CA ILE A 134 -16.09 -1.12 28.14
C ILE A 134 -15.90 -1.76 26.79
N GLN A 135 -14.66 -1.98 26.38
CA GLN A 135 -14.34 -2.58 25.06
C GLN A 135 -14.80 -4.04 24.98
N GLN A 136 -14.80 -4.76 26.10
CA GLN A 136 -15.23 -6.16 26.17
C GLN A 136 -16.75 -6.36 26.12
N ILE A 137 -17.56 -5.34 26.38
CA ILE A 137 -19.03 -5.42 26.27
C ILE A 137 -19.45 -5.74 24.83
N ARG A 138 -18.72 -5.22 23.84
CA ARG A 138 -18.90 -5.51 22.40
C ARG A 138 -17.53 -5.77 21.79
N PRO A 139 -17.07 -7.02 21.80
CA PRO A 139 -15.66 -7.34 21.53
C PRO A 139 -15.34 -7.35 20.04
N HIS A 140 -15.24 -6.17 19.45
CA HIS A 140 -14.74 -5.99 18.10
C HIS A 140 -13.19 -5.85 18.14
N PRO A 141 -12.43 -6.73 17.46
CA PRO A 141 -10.98 -6.75 17.57
C PRO A 141 -10.29 -5.41 17.33
N GLY A 142 -10.68 -4.68 16.28
CA GLY A 142 -10.10 -3.36 15.99
C GLY A 142 -10.41 -2.31 17.05
N GLN A 143 -11.58 -2.35 17.66
CA GLN A 143 -11.97 -1.44 18.73
C GLN A 143 -11.16 -1.73 20.01
N ILE A 144 -10.98 -3.01 20.35
CA ILE A 144 -10.16 -3.44 21.50
C ILE A 144 -8.72 -2.99 21.30
N GLU A 145 -8.15 -3.22 20.12
CA GLU A 145 -6.79 -2.81 19.76
C GLU A 145 -6.61 -1.29 19.89
N THR A 146 -7.53 -0.51 19.32
CA THR A 146 -7.51 0.97 19.45
C THR A 146 -7.62 1.41 20.90
N GLY A 147 -8.51 0.83 21.67
CA GLY A 147 -8.65 1.13 23.11
C GLY A 147 -7.35 0.85 23.90
N GLU A 148 -6.66 -0.24 23.60
CA GLU A 148 -5.36 -0.58 24.18
C GLU A 148 -4.29 0.44 23.77
N ILE A 149 -4.24 0.83 22.50
CA ILE A 149 -3.30 1.84 22.01
C ILE A 149 -3.51 3.16 22.73
N PHE A 150 -4.73 3.62 22.92
CA PHE A 150 -5.03 4.86 23.65
C PHE A 150 -4.58 4.78 25.11
N ARG A 151 -4.91 3.70 25.82
CA ARG A 151 -4.44 3.51 27.20
C ARG A 151 -2.93 3.54 27.31
N ARG A 152 -2.21 2.95 26.37
CA ARG A 152 -0.77 2.93 26.32
C ARG A 152 -0.16 4.29 26.00
N LEU A 153 -0.71 5.01 25.00
CA LEU A 153 -0.20 6.32 24.60
C LEU A 153 -0.42 7.39 25.68
N LEU A 154 -1.54 7.31 26.40
CA LEU A 154 -1.93 8.29 27.40
C LEU A 154 -1.50 7.89 28.84
N HIS A 155 -0.79 6.76 28.96
CA HIS A 155 -0.26 6.32 30.26
C HIS A 155 0.73 7.33 30.82
N GLY A 156 0.49 7.75 32.08
CA GLY A 156 1.35 8.73 32.75
C GLY A 156 1.09 10.19 32.38
N SER A 157 0.08 10.47 31.54
CA SER A 157 -0.33 11.85 31.26
C SER A 157 -0.97 12.51 32.48
N GLU A 158 -0.39 13.60 32.95
CA GLU A 158 -0.93 14.41 34.05
C GLU A 158 -2.24 15.10 33.65
N LEU A 159 -2.37 15.49 32.37
CA LEU A 159 -3.59 16.08 31.83
C LEU A 159 -4.76 15.10 31.86
N ILE A 160 -4.53 13.85 31.50
CA ILE A 160 -5.55 12.81 31.51
C ILE A 160 -5.91 12.39 32.95
N ALA A 161 -4.94 12.38 33.87
CA ALA A 161 -5.15 11.93 35.25
C ALA A 161 -5.86 12.95 36.15
N ARG A 162 -5.89 14.22 35.77
CA ARG A 162 -6.52 15.26 36.60
C ARG A 162 -8.05 15.11 36.66
N THR A 163 -8.64 15.57 37.76
CA THR A 163 -10.12 15.61 37.90
C THR A 163 -10.73 16.48 36.82
N LYS A 164 -11.77 15.95 36.16
CA LYS A 164 -12.49 16.66 35.09
C LYS A 164 -13.74 17.32 35.68
N GLU A 165 -13.92 18.60 35.39
CA GLU A 165 -15.10 19.35 35.84
C GLU A 165 -16.34 19.04 35.00
N HIS A 166 -16.14 18.70 33.71
CA HIS A 166 -17.23 18.50 32.78
C HIS A 166 -17.17 17.13 32.10
N VAL A 167 -18.37 16.61 31.76
CA VAL A 167 -18.47 15.42 30.89
C VAL A 167 -18.29 15.89 29.46
N GLN A 168 -17.40 15.25 28.73
CA GLN A 168 -17.17 15.50 27.32
C GLN A 168 -18.38 15.05 26.49
N LEU A 169 -19.01 15.98 25.80
CA LEU A 169 -20.11 15.74 24.86
C LEU A 169 -19.62 16.03 23.46
N SER A 170 -19.37 14.99 22.66
CA SER A 170 -18.74 15.11 21.36
C SER A 170 -19.48 16.04 20.38
N LEU A 171 -20.80 15.93 20.31
CA LEU A 171 -21.59 16.72 19.36
C LEU A 171 -21.68 18.21 19.70
N ILE A 172 -21.69 18.55 20.98
CA ILE A 172 -21.74 19.95 21.42
C ILE A 172 -20.39 20.64 21.22
N HIS A 173 -19.28 19.92 21.42
CA HIS A 173 -17.95 20.50 21.42
C HIS A 173 -17.19 20.41 20.07
N ILE A 174 -17.58 19.48 19.20
CA ILE A 174 -16.89 19.22 17.93
C ILE A 174 -17.70 19.73 16.73
N SER A 175 -19.01 19.62 16.79
CA SER A 175 -19.89 19.96 15.69
C SER A 175 -20.78 21.16 15.97
N GLU A 176 -20.41 21.99 16.92
CA GLU A 176 -21.12 23.22 17.13
C GLU A 176 -20.81 24.19 15.97
N PRO A 177 -21.50 24.09 14.86
CA PRO A 177 -21.69 25.26 14.06
C PRO A 177 -22.64 26.12 14.86
N THR A 178 -22.25 27.27 15.20
CA THR A 178 -23.11 28.40 15.45
C THR A 178 -24.08 28.51 14.27
N ARG A 179 -25.12 27.67 14.25
CA ARG A 179 -26.27 27.92 13.39
C ARG A 179 -26.99 29.09 14.01
N PRO A 180 -27.06 30.27 13.36
CA PRO A 180 -27.99 31.29 13.77
C PRO A 180 -29.39 30.68 13.67
N TYR A 181 -30.14 30.72 14.74
CA TYR A 181 -31.54 30.38 14.77
C TYR A 181 -32.31 31.34 13.87
#